data_8a07800af4195398be615bd01ff0d88d
#
_entry.id   8a07800af4195398be615bd01ff0d88d
#
_cell.length_a   1.000
_cell.length_b   1.000
_cell.length_c   1.000
_cell.angle_alpha   90.00
_cell.angle_beta   90.00
_cell.angle_gamma   90.00
#
_symmetry.space_group_name_H-M   'P 1'
#
loop_
_entity.id
_entity.type
_entity.pdbx_description
1 polymer ?
#
loop_
_entity_poly.entity_id
_entity_poly.type
_entity_poly.pdbx_seq_one_letter_code
_entity_poly.pdbx_strand_id
1 'polypeptide(L)'
;EVEPATTSILFGTDKIICTPHLGASTIEAQENVAIQIAEQISDYLIEGAVTNALNMPSISADEAPMLTPFVKLSEQLGLFAGQLMLSNFDKIEIEYVGDISDFNCAPITSAAVSGILKPSLSDINMVNAPSLARDKGITISEVKKDESSAYESYIKVSLKTKGRSFSIGGTVFSDGHPRIVQINGINLEAELNRNMLYVTNKDVPGLILSLIHISEPTRLL
;
A
#
# COMPACT_ATOMS: atom_id res chain seq x y z
N GLU A 1 5.65 26.67 -17.74
CA GLU A 1 6.43 27.81 -17.25
C GLU A 1 7.84 27.74 -17.84
N VAL A 2 8.40 28.89 -18.20
CA VAL A 2 9.79 28.98 -18.66
C VAL A 2 10.61 29.53 -17.50
N GLU A 3 11.67 28.85 -17.12
CA GLU A 3 12.55 29.25 -16.03
C GLU A 3 13.97 29.49 -16.59
N PRO A 4 14.60 30.65 -16.33
CA PRO A 4 14.06 31.81 -15.61
C PRO A 4 13.01 32.57 -16.42
N ALA A 5 11.96 33.05 -15.71
CA ALA A 5 10.93 33.87 -16.35
C ALA A 5 11.51 35.21 -16.83
N THR A 6 11.39 35.48 -18.11
CA THR A 6 11.86 36.74 -18.71
C THR A 6 10.75 37.80 -18.76
N THR A 7 9.50 37.38 -18.69
CA THR A 7 8.32 38.24 -18.67
C THR A 7 7.26 37.72 -17.71
N SER A 8 6.70 38.60 -16.91
CA SER A 8 5.58 38.28 -16.00
C SER A 8 4.75 39.56 -15.78
N ILE A 9 3.46 39.39 -15.61
CA ILE A 9 2.55 40.48 -15.20
C ILE A 9 2.86 41.00 -13.80
N LEU A 10 3.65 40.29 -13.02
CA LEU A 10 4.06 40.67 -11.67
C LEU A 10 5.30 41.55 -11.66
N PHE A 11 6.05 41.59 -12.77
CA PHE A 11 7.27 42.39 -12.86
C PHE A 11 6.92 43.88 -12.93
N GLY A 12 7.59 44.69 -12.10
CA GLY A 12 7.36 46.11 -12.03
C GLY A 12 6.17 46.56 -11.20
N THR A 13 5.55 45.66 -10.42
CA THR A 13 4.46 46.04 -9.50
C THR A 13 5.07 46.49 -8.16
N ASP A 14 4.74 47.70 -7.72
CA ASP A 14 5.35 48.37 -6.53
C ASP A 14 5.21 47.60 -5.23
N LYS A 15 4.30 46.64 -5.14
CA LYS A 15 4.04 45.84 -3.92
C LYS A 15 4.61 44.40 -4.00
N ILE A 16 5.31 44.09 -5.07
CA ILE A 16 5.83 42.74 -5.31
C ILE A 16 7.33 42.80 -5.55
N ILE A 17 8.07 42.04 -4.78
CA ILE A 17 9.50 41.80 -5.00
C ILE A 17 9.63 40.43 -5.65
N CYS A 18 10.18 40.43 -6.87
CA CYS A 18 10.48 39.19 -7.59
C CYS A 18 11.99 38.89 -7.46
N THR A 19 12.30 37.67 -7.06
CA THR A 19 13.65 37.16 -7.01
C THR A 19 13.81 36.01 -8.01
N PRO A 20 14.99 35.78 -8.58
CA PRO A 20 15.27 34.53 -9.27
C PRO A 20 15.24 33.35 -8.28
N HIS A 21 15.30 32.13 -8.77
CA HIS A 21 15.31 30.92 -7.96
C HIS A 21 16.56 30.87 -7.08
N LEU A 22 16.48 31.41 -5.87
CA LEU A 22 17.62 31.61 -4.96
C LEU A 22 17.67 30.61 -3.79
N GLY A 23 16.69 29.70 -3.66
CA GLY A 23 16.52 28.85 -2.48
C GLY A 23 17.75 28.01 -2.09
N ALA A 24 18.59 27.64 -3.05
CA ALA A 24 19.82 26.88 -2.82
C ALA A 24 21.06 27.54 -3.45
N SER A 25 21.09 28.86 -3.57
CA SER A 25 22.14 29.58 -4.29
C SER A 25 23.33 29.97 -3.42
N THR A 26 23.20 29.93 -2.10
CA THR A 26 24.30 30.23 -1.18
C THR A 26 25.01 28.94 -0.75
N ILE A 27 26.29 29.03 -0.41
CA ILE A 27 27.09 27.88 0.12
C ILE A 27 26.39 27.27 1.34
N GLU A 28 25.95 28.11 2.26
CA GLU A 28 25.22 27.68 3.47
C GLU A 28 23.93 26.94 3.14
N ALA A 29 23.14 27.41 2.14
CA ALA A 29 21.93 26.73 1.71
C ALA A 29 22.23 25.38 1.08
N GLN A 30 23.30 25.26 0.29
CA GLN A 30 23.74 24.01 -0.33
C GLN A 30 24.21 22.99 0.73
N GLU A 31 24.97 23.44 1.74
CA GLU A 31 25.39 22.59 2.86
C GLU A 31 24.17 22.09 3.67
N ASN A 32 23.26 22.98 4.01
CA ASN A 32 22.05 22.62 4.75
C ASN A 32 21.16 21.63 3.99
N VAL A 33 20.96 21.83 2.68
CA VAL A 33 20.22 20.91 1.83
C VAL A 33 20.91 19.55 1.77
N ALA A 34 22.23 19.50 1.65
CA ALA A 34 22.98 18.24 1.61
C ALA A 34 22.82 17.46 2.91
N ILE A 35 22.90 18.14 4.06
CA ILE A 35 22.70 17.52 5.38
C ILE A 35 21.27 16.99 5.51
N GLN A 36 20.27 17.82 5.21
CA GLN A 36 18.86 17.41 5.29
C GLN A 36 18.54 16.20 4.41
N ILE A 37 19.09 16.15 3.18
CA ILE A 37 18.89 15.00 2.30
C ILE A 37 19.57 13.75 2.87
N ALA A 38 20.76 13.89 3.44
CA ALA A 38 21.46 12.75 4.06
C ALA A 38 20.68 12.20 5.26
N GLU A 39 20.14 13.09 6.10
CA GLU A 39 19.28 12.71 7.23
C GLU A 39 18.02 11.99 6.74
N GLN A 40 17.30 12.56 5.77
CA GLN A 40 16.07 11.94 5.22
C GLN A 40 16.32 10.58 4.58
N ILE A 41 17.45 10.40 3.87
CA ILE A 41 17.84 9.10 3.32
C ILE A 41 18.16 8.11 4.45
N SER A 42 18.85 8.57 5.50
CA SER A 42 19.16 7.74 6.66
C SER A 42 17.89 7.26 7.36
N ASP A 43 16.96 8.16 7.63
CA ASP A 43 15.66 7.85 8.25
C ASP A 43 14.85 6.86 7.40
N TYR A 44 14.87 7.02 6.07
CA TYR A 44 14.24 6.08 5.18
C TYR A 44 14.87 4.67 5.24
N LEU A 45 16.19 4.59 5.25
CA LEU A 45 16.90 3.30 5.23
C LEU A 45 16.84 2.56 6.57
N ILE A 46 16.78 3.29 7.69
CA ILE A 46 16.79 2.72 9.05
C ILE A 46 15.37 2.46 9.55
N GLU A 47 14.47 3.42 9.36
CA GLU A 47 13.14 3.44 9.99
C GLU A 47 11.99 3.29 8.97
N GLY A 48 12.28 3.46 7.67
CA GLY A 48 11.27 3.46 6.62
C GLY A 48 10.48 4.77 6.53
N ALA A 49 10.93 5.83 7.23
CA ALA A 49 10.31 7.14 7.18
C ALA A 49 10.47 7.78 5.80
N VAL A 50 9.39 8.34 5.25
CA VAL A 50 9.38 9.04 3.96
C VAL A 50 8.97 10.49 4.19
N THR A 51 9.94 11.40 4.16
CA THR A 51 9.69 12.83 4.32
C THR A 51 10.08 13.59 3.06
N ASN A 52 9.26 14.59 2.69
CA ASN A 52 9.52 15.47 1.54
C ASN A 52 9.68 14.77 0.18
N ALA A 53 9.24 13.53 0.02
CA ALA A 53 9.24 12.85 -1.27
C ALA A 53 8.16 13.46 -2.19
N LEU A 54 8.52 13.75 -3.44
CA LEU A 54 7.59 14.36 -4.41
C LEU A 54 6.56 13.36 -4.95
N ASN A 55 6.91 12.10 -4.97
CA ASN A 55 6.17 11.04 -5.68
C ASN A 55 5.73 9.89 -4.75
N MET A 56 5.97 10.00 -3.46
CA MET A 56 5.50 9.04 -2.46
C MET A 56 4.71 9.77 -1.35
N PRO A 57 3.66 9.12 -0.80
CA PRO A 57 3.02 9.62 0.40
C PRO A 57 4.00 9.69 1.57
N SER A 58 3.92 10.76 2.35
CA SER A 58 4.81 10.97 3.49
C SER A 58 4.45 10.03 4.65
N ILE A 59 5.46 9.50 5.31
CA ILE A 59 5.42 8.80 6.59
C ILE A 59 6.46 9.48 7.48
N SER A 60 6.04 10.09 8.58
CA SER A 60 6.97 10.70 9.52
C SER A 60 7.80 9.64 10.26
N ALA A 61 8.95 10.03 10.81
CA ALA A 61 9.80 9.12 11.59
C ALA A 61 9.06 8.57 12.82
N ASP A 62 8.21 9.40 13.45
CA ASP A 62 7.42 8.99 14.62
C ASP A 62 6.32 7.97 14.24
N GLU A 63 5.74 8.07 13.05
CA GLU A 63 4.68 7.17 12.57
C GLU A 63 5.22 5.89 11.90
N ALA A 64 6.44 5.92 11.38
CA ALA A 64 7.03 4.83 10.61
C ALA A 64 7.04 3.49 11.36
N PRO A 65 7.42 3.40 12.65
CA PRO A 65 7.41 2.14 13.39
C PRO A 65 6.02 1.50 13.47
N MET A 66 4.97 2.32 13.55
CA MET A 66 3.57 1.86 13.61
C MET A 66 3.03 1.53 12.22
N LEU A 67 3.28 2.36 11.22
CA LEU A 67 2.70 2.22 9.88
C LEU A 67 3.40 1.17 9.02
N THR A 68 4.71 0.97 9.19
CA THR A 68 5.49 0.03 8.36
C THR A 68 4.94 -1.40 8.36
N PRO A 69 4.53 -1.99 9.50
CA PRO A 69 3.90 -3.31 9.50
C PRO A 69 2.58 -3.35 8.71
N PHE A 70 1.79 -2.27 8.76
CA PHE A 70 0.53 -2.17 8.01
C PHE A 70 0.74 -1.93 6.51
N VAL A 71 1.78 -1.19 6.13
CA VAL A 71 2.20 -1.07 4.73
C VAL A 71 2.56 -2.45 4.17
N LYS A 72 3.37 -3.22 4.91
CA LYS A 72 3.73 -4.60 4.54
C LYS A 72 2.51 -5.53 4.47
N LEU A 73 1.63 -5.47 5.48
CA LEU A 73 0.37 -6.21 5.49
C LEU A 73 -0.45 -5.91 4.23
N SER A 74 -0.64 -4.63 3.92
CA SER A 74 -1.46 -4.19 2.78
C SER A 74 -0.89 -4.62 1.43
N GLU A 75 0.42 -4.56 1.25
CA GLU A 75 1.06 -5.10 0.04
C GLU A 75 0.80 -6.59 -0.11
N GLN A 76 0.92 -7.35 0.99
CA GLN A 76 0.70 -8.80 0.98
C GLN A 76 -0.77 -9.17 0.75
N LEU A 77 -1.72 -8.47 1.39
CA LEU A 77 -3.16 -8.65 1.14
C LEU A 77 -3.51 -8.32 -0.32
N GLY A 78 -2.93 -7.22 -0.83
CA GLY A 78 -3.07 -6.82 -2.22
C GLY A 78 -2.54 -7.88 -3.19
N LEU A 79 -1.34 -8.39 -2.93
CA LEU A 79 -0.71 -9.45 -3.75
C LEU A 79 -1.55 -10.72 -3.76
N PHE A 80 -2.09 -11.12 -2.61
CA PHE A 80 -2.97 -12.28 -2.50
C PHE A 80 -4.26 -12.07 -3.31
N ALA A 81 -4.92 -10.93 -3.14
CA ALA A 81 -6.14 -10.60 -3.87
C ALA A 81 -5.91 -10.50 -5.39
N GLY A 82 -4.80 -9.88 -5.80
CA GLY A 82 -4.43 -9.72 -7.21
C GLY A 82 -4.17 -11.04 -7.91
N GLN A 83 -3.57 -12.02 -7.23
CA GLN A 83 -3.36 -13.37 -7.78
C GLN A 83 -4.67 -14.14 -7.99
N LEU A 84 -5.67 -13.93 -7.14
CA LEU A 84 -6.96 -14.62 -7.25
C LEU A 84 -7.93 -13.97 -8.25
N MET A 85 -7.79 -12.67 -8.47
CA MET A 85 -8.67 -11.88 -9.35
C MET A 85 -7.97 -11.41 -10.63
N LEU A 86 -7.01 -12.18 -11.14
CA LEU A 86 -6.21 -11.88 -12.33
C LEU A 86 -7.00 -11.09 -13.38
N SER A 87 -6.77 -9.80 -13.49
CA SER A 87 -7.11 -8.88 -14.58
C SER A 87 -8.57 -8.46 -14.84
N ASN A 88 -9.56 -8.77 -13.98
CA ASN A 88 -10.96 -8.46 -14.28
C ASN A 88 -11.69 -7.69 -13.17
N PHE A 89 -11.08 -6.69 -12.59
CA PHE A 89 -11.73 -5.80 -11.62
C PHE A 89 -11.66 -4.34 -12.09
N ASP A 90 -12.72 -3.59 -11.80
CA ASP A 90 -12.88 -2.18 -12.15
C ASP A 90 -12.83 -1.26 -10.91
N LYS A 91 -12.89 -1.86 -9.71
CA LYS A 91 -12.84 -1.11 -8.45
C LYS A 91 -11.96 -1.82 -7.42
N ILE A 92 -11.08 -1.05 -6.79
CA ILE A 92 -10.34 -1.38 -5.58
C ILE A 92 -10.96 -0.56 -4.45
N GLU A 93 -11.36 -1.21 -3.37
CA GLU A 93 -11.85 -0.56 -2.16
C GLU A 93 -11.03 -1.03 -0.97
N ILE A 94 -10.46 -0.08 -0.24
CA ILE A 94 -9.67 -0.35 0.94
C ILE A 94 -10.38 0.26 2.14
N GLU A 95 -10.68 -0.57 3.12
CA GLU A 95 -11.38 -0.21 4.33
C GLU A 95 -10.39 -0.24 5.49
N TYR A 96 -10.32 0.86 6.24
CA TYR A 96 -9.50 1.04 7.43
C TYR A 96 -10.42 1.12 8.64
N VAL A 97 -10.22 0.27 9.63
CA VAL A 97 -11.07 0.17 10.83
C VAL A 97 -10.22 0.24 12.08
N GLY A 98 -10.66 1.02 13.07
CA GLY A 98 -9.96 1.26 14.32
C GLY A 98 -8.84 2.27 14.19
N ASP A 99 -7.84 2.21 15.06
CA ASP A 99 -6.80 3.23 15.24
C ASP A 99 -6.05 3.58 13.96
N ILE A 100 -5.89 2.63 13.06
CA ILE A 100 -5.23 2.87 11.76
C ILE A 100 -5.96 3.91 10.91
N SER A 101 -7.27 4.12 11.14
CA SER A 101 -8.05 5.11 10.41
C SER A 101 -7.66 6.56 10.71
N ASP A 102 -7.04 6.81 11.86
CA ASP A 102 -6.61 8.14 12.29
C ASP A 102 -5.33 8.62 11.61
N PHE A 103 -4.58 7.68 11.04
CA PHE A 103 -3.32 7.97 10.36
C PHE A 103 -3.49 8.35 8.89
N ASN A 104 -2.37 8.80 8.30
CA ASN A 104 -2.28 8.96 6.85
C ASN A 104 -2.25 7.59 6.16
N CYS A 105 -3.40 7.15 5.66
CA CYS A 105 -3.53 5.86 5.00
C CYS A 105 -2.99 5.80 3.56
N ALA A 106 -2.58 6.92 2.97
CA ALA A 106 -2.12 6.97 1.58
C ALA A 106 -0.93 6.03 1.27
N PRO A 107 0.07 5.85 2.16
CA PRO A 107 1.13 4.86 1.96
C PRO A 107 0.60 3.42 1.95
N ILE A 108 -0.37 3.13 2.81
CA ILE A 108 -1.00 1.81 2.95
C ILE A 108 -1.83 1.50 1.70
N THR A 109 -2.62 2.48 1.21
CA THR A 109 -3.34 2.39 -0.07
C THR A 109 -2.39 2.09 -1.22
N SER A 110 -1.29 2.85 -1.32
CA SER A 110 -0.31 2.69 -2.40
C SER A 110 0.34 1.30 -2.37
N ALA A 111 0.65 0.77 -1.18
CA ALA A 111 1.16 -0.57 -1.00
C ALA A 111 0.15 -1.65 -1.43
N ALA A 112 -1.11 -1.52 -1.01
CA ALA A 112 -2.18 -2.43 -1.39
C ALA A 112 -2.36 -2.47 -2.92
N VAL A 113 -2.44 -1.30 -3.57
CA VAL A 113 -2.59 -1.20 -5.03
C VAL A 113 -1.37 -1.77 -5.75
N SER A 114 -0.16 -1.52 -5.25
CA SER A 114 1.07 -2.13 -5.77
C SER A 114 0.99 -3.66 -5.72
N GLY A 115 0.64 -4.21 -4.56
CA GLY A 115 0.46 -5.66 -4.41
C GLY A 115 -0.56 -6.24 -5.37
N ILE A 116 -1.73 -5.60 -5.52
CA ILE A 116 -2.82 -6.05 -6.40
C ILE A 116 -2.36 -6.13 -7.87
N LEU A 117 -1.62 -5.14 -8.33
CA LEU A 117 -1.21 -5.06 -9.73
C LEU A 117 0.05 -5.88 -10.06
N LYS A 118 0.87 -6.19 -9.08
CA LYS A 118 2.15 -6.89 -9.24
C LYS A 118 2.07 -8.23 -9.98
N PRO A 119 1.02 -9.07 -9.82
CA PRO A 119 0.88 -10.31 -10.60
C PRO A 119 0.65 -10.09 -12.09
N SER A 120 0.14 -8.92 -12.49
CA SER A 120 -0.29 -8.62 -13.87
C SER A 120 0.64 -7.66 -14.60
N LEU A 121 1.51 -6.96 -13.90
CA LEU A 121 2.38 -5.91 -14.44
C LEU A 121 3.80 -6.06 -13.89
N SER A 122 4.79 -5.94 -14.77
CA SER A 122 6.19 -5.76 -14.39
C SER A 122 6.43 -4.32 -13.92
N ASP A 123 7.47 -4.12 -13.13
CA ASP A 123 7.96 -2.81 -12.69
C ASP A 123 6.96 -1.96 -11.87
N ILE A 124 6.03 -2.62 -11.18
CA ILE A 124 5.09 -2.01 -10.26
C ILE A 124 5.75 -1.78 -8.89
N ASN A 125 5.52 -0.59 -8.35
CA ASN A 125 5.92 -0.20 -7.00
C ASN A 125 4.87 0.75 -6.39
N MET A 126 5.04 1.12 -5.12
CA MET A 126 4.11 1.99 -4.40
C MET A 126 3.97 3.39 -5.02
N VAL A 127 4.98 3.85 -5.76
CA VAL A 127 5.00 5.18 -6.40
C VAL A 127 4.09 5.22 -7.62
N ASN A 128 4.23 4.24 -8.52
CA ASN A 128 3.55 4.24 -9.81
C ASN A 128 2.20 3.50 -9.81
N ALA A 129 1.97 2.61 -8.85
CA ALA A 129 0.78 1.76 -8.83
C ALA A 129 -0.55 2.53 -8.82
N PRO A 130 -0.76 3.60 -8.01
CA PRO A 130 -2.03 4.33 -8.03
C PRO A 130 -2.29 5.06 -9.36
N SER A 131 -1.26 5.54 -10.03
CA SER A 131 -1.40 6.18 -11.34
C SER A 131 -1.75 5.15 -12.41
N LEU A 132 -1.01 4.05 -12.46
CA LEU A 132 -1.25 2.97 -13.41
C LEU A 132 -2.62 2.30 -13.23
N ALA A 133 -3.12 2.20 -12.00
CA ALA A 133 -4.49 1.74 -11.75
C ALA A 133 -5.51 2.69 -12.40
N ARG A 134 -5.37 4.01 -12.20
CA ARG A 134 -6.25 5.02 -12.81
C ARG A 134 -6.17 5.00 -14.33
N ASP A 135 -4.98 4.90 -14.90
CA ASP A 135 -4.77 4.81 -16.36
C ASP A 135 -5.44 3.59 -16.97
N LYS A 136 -5.57 2.51 -16.21
CA LYS A 136 -6.33 1.30 -16.58
C LYS A 136 -7.84 1.42 -16.32
N GLY A 137 -8.33 2.57 -15.88
CA GLY A 137 -9.74 2.78 -15.57
C GLY A 137 -10.21 2.13 -14.26
N ILE A 138 -9.29 1.74 -13.40
CA ILE A 138 -9.60 1.15 -12.09
C ILE A 138 -9.85 2.27 -11.07
N THR A 139 -11.02 2.26 -10.46
CA THR A 139 -11.38 3.20 -9.40
C THR A 139 -10.82 2.73 -8.07
N ILE A 140 -10.06 3.59 -7.38
CA ILE A 140 -9.57 3.34 -6.02
C ILE A 140 -10.44 4.14 -5.05
N SER A 141 -10.96 3.50 -4.01
CA SER A 141 -11.73 4.15 -2.95
C SER A 141 -11.22 3.71 -1.57
N GLU A 142 -11.14 4.68 -0.67
CA GLU A 142 -10.80 4.47 0.74
C GLU A 142 -12.05 4.67 1.58
N VAL A 143 -12.24 3.82 2.58
CA VAL A 143 -13.32 3.91 3.57
C VAL A 143 -12.68 3.85 4.94
N LYS A 144 -12.84 4.89 5.72
CA LYS A 144 -12.37 4.97 7.11
C LYS A 144 -13.55 4.76 8.05
N LYS A 145 -13.38 3.90 9.04
CA LYS A 145 -14.39 3.59 10.05
C LYS A 145 -13.76 3.62 11.43
N ASP A 146 -14.29 4.46 12.26
CA ASP A 146 -13.96 4.56 13.69
C ASP A 146 -14.83 3.59 14.51
N GLU A 147 -15.10 2.40 13.99
CA GLU A 147 -15.88 1.40 14.69
C GLU A 147 -14.93 0.50 15.49
N SER A 148 -15.35 0.19 16.74
CA SER A 148 -14.70 -0.85 17.53
C SER A 148 -14.82 -2.20 16.81
N SER A 149 -13.70 -2.76 16.42
CA SER A 149 -13.63 -4.11 15.86
C SER A 149 -13.07 -5.09 16.91
N ALA A 150 -13.00 -6.37 16.56
CA ALA A 150 -12.31 -7.36 17.41
C ALA A 150 -10.79 -7.14 17.46
N TYR A 151 -10.27 -6.22 16.63
CA TYR A 151 -8.86 -5.86 16.51
C TYR A 151 -8.73 -4.34 16.67
N GLU A 152 -7.65 -3.86 17.30
CA GLU A 152 -7.33 -2.44 17.42
C GLU A 152 -7.25 -1.74 16.06
N SER A 153 -6.66 -2.42 15.10
CA SER A 153 -6.52 -1.95 13.73
C SER A 153 -6.77 -3.08 12.74
N TYR A 154 -7.55 -2.81 11.72
CA TYR A 154 -7.94 -3.80 10.71
C TYR A 154 -7.96 -3.16 9.32
N ILE A 155 -7.40 -3.85 8.34
CA ILE A 155 -7.41 -3.42 6.94
C ILE A 155 -8.11 -4.47 6.10
N LYS A 156 -9.05 -4.03 5.25
CA LYS A 156 -9.72 -4.90 4.31
C LYS A 156 -9.55 -4.38 2.88
N VAL A 157 -9.06 -5.23 2.03
CA VAL A 157 -8.92 -5.01 0.60
C VAL A 157 -10.02 -5.73 -0.13
N SER A 158 -10.76 -5.01 -0.95
CA SER A 158 -11.85 -5.57 -1.76
C SER A 158 -11.66 -5.23 -3.23
N LEU A 159 -11.69 -6.25 -4.08
CA LEU A 159 -11.70 -6.12 -5.53
C LEU A 159 -13.11 -6.40 -6.05
N LYS A 160 -13.65 -5.49 -6.86
CA LYS A 160 -15.03 -5.58 -7.38
C LYS A 160 -15.05 -5.49 -8.89
N THR A 161 -15.92 -6.26 -9.52
CA THR A 161 -16.30 -6.21 -10.93
C THR A 161 -17.80 -6.40 -11.08
N LYS A 162 -18.33 -6.27 -12.30
CA LYS A 162 -19.76 -6.46 -12.61
C LYS A 162 -20.24 -7.91 -12.38
N GLY A 163 -20.28 -8.39 -11.17
CA GLY A 163 -20.83 -9.72 -10.82
C GLY A 163 -19.90 -10.60 -9.99
N ARG A 164 -18.70 -10.14 -9.70
CA ARG A 164 -17.79 -10.83 -8.77
C ARG A 164 -17.18 -9.82 -7.80
N SER A 165 -17.00 -10.25 -6.58
CA SER A 165 -16.21 -9.52 -5.59
C SER A 165 -15.33 -10.49 -4.85
N PHE A 166 -14.15 -10.05 -4.49
CA PHE A 166 -13.24 -10.75 -3.59
C PHE A 166 -12.82 -9.79 -2.49
N SER A 167 -12.82 -10.24 -1.27
CA SER A 167 -12.34 -9.43 -0.16
C SER A 167 -11.43 -10.23 0.76
N ILE A 168 -10.37 -9.58 1.23
CA ILE A 168 -9.44 -10.13 2.19
C ILE A 168 -9.15 -9.08 3.24
N GLY A 169 -9.12 -9.48 4.49
CA GLY A 169 -8.83 -8.60 5.61
C GLY A 169 -7.75 -9.14 6.49
N GLY A 170 -6.99 -8.25 7.07
CA GLY A 170 -5.88 -8.59 7.95
C GLY A 170 -5.62 -7.54 9.01
N THR A 171 -4.80 -7.92 9.95
CA THR A 171 -4.31 -7.05 11.04
C THR A 171 -2.85 -7.38 11.35
N VAL A 172 -2.24 -6.53 12.13
CA VAL A 172 -0.92 -6.77 12.72
C VAL A 172 -1.14 -7.10 14.18
N PHE A 173 -0.69 -8.27 14.62
CA PHE A 173 -0.77 -8.65 16.03
C PHE A 173 0.31 -7.95 16.87
N SER A 174 0.19 -8.06 18.18
CA SER A 174 1.13 -7.45 19.15
C SER A 174 2.57 -7.95 19.01
N ASP A 175 2.78 -9.08 18.33
CA ASP A 175 4.11 -9.61 17.96
C ASP A 175 4.73 -8.90 16.73
N GLY A 176 4.02 -7.94 16.14
CA GLY A 176 4.43 -7.21 14.94
C GLY A 176 4.23 -7.99 13.63
N HIS A 177 3.66 -9.20 13.69
CA HIS A 177 3.46 -10.02 12.51
C HIS A 177 2.09 -9.82 11.86
N PRO A 178 2.05 -9.62 10.52
CA PRO A 178 0.80 -9.53 9.78
C PRO A 178 0.09 -10.88 9.69
N ARG A 179 -1.23 -10.86 9.87
CA ARG A 179 -2.11 -12.03 9.75
C ARG A 179 -3.30 -11.71 8.86
N ILE A 180 -3.71 -12.69 8.06
CA ILE A 180 -5.05 -12.70 7.45
C ILE A 180 -6.04 -13.11 8.54
N VAL A 181 -7.13 -12.36 8.67
CA VAL A 181 -8.17 -12.67 9.65
C VAL A 181 -9.56 -12.83 9.03
N GLN A 182 -9.70 -12.48 7.75
CA GLN A 182 -10.96 -12.68 7.02
C GLN A 182 -10.72 -12.86 5.52
N ILE A 183 -11.43 -13.79 4.88
CA ILE A 183 -11.51 -13.91 3.41
C ILE A 183 -12.98 -14.08 3.03
N ASN A 184 -13.49 -13.21 2.13
CA ASN A 184 -14.88 -13.21 1.65
C ASN A 184 -15.92 -13.29 2.77
N GLY A 185 -15.68 -12.57 3.87
CA GLY A 185 -16.54 -12.55 5.05
C GLY A 185 -16.40 -13.76 5.99
N ILE A 186 -15.58 -14.73 5.66
CA ILE A 186 -15.28 -15.89 6.51
C ILE A 186 -14.09 -15.54 7.39
N ASN A 187 -14.30 -15.59 8.70
CA ASN A 187 -13.24 -15.36 9.69
C ASN A 187 -12.30 -16.58 9.75
N LEU A 188 -11.03 -16.30 9.76
CA LEU A 188 -9.96 -17.29 9.88
C LEU A 188 -8.74 -16.60 10.50
N GLU A 189 -7.69 -17.35 10.78
CA GLU A 189 -6.39 -16.80 11.13
C GLU A 189 -5.31 -17.56 10.35
N ALA A 190 -4.51 -16.81 9.58
CA ALA A 190 -3.41 -17.37 8.82
C ALA A 190 -2.26 -16.39 8.68
N GLU A 191 -1.03 -16.90 8.77
CA GLU A 191 0.16 -16.15 8.43
C GLU A 191 0.30 -15.96 6.93
N LEU A 192 0.76 -14.78 6.52
CA LEU A 192 1.10 -14.49 5.13
C LEU A 192 2.49 -15.04 4.81
N ASN A 193 2.54 -16.18 4.18
CA ASN A 193 3.76 -16.87 3.79
C ASN A 193 4.02 -16.77 2.27
N ARG A 194 5.27 -17.01 1.87
CA ARG A 194 5.67 -16.95 0.45
C ARG A 194 4.94 -17.97 -0.42
N ASN A 195 4.66 -19.15 0.14
CA ASN A 195 3.96 -20.24 -0.55
C ASN A 195 2.69 -20.55 0.22
N MET A 196 1.54 -20.29 -0.38
CA MET A 196 0.22 -20.52 0.21
C MET A 196 -0.66 -21.25 -0.80
N LEU A 197 -1.49 -22.15 -0.33
CA LEU A 197 -2.54 -22.79 -1.10
C LEU A 197 -3.90 -22.30 -0.61
N TYR A 198 -4.64 -21.62 -1.47
CA TYR A 198 -6.02 -21.23 -1.22
C TYR A 198 -6.98 -22.17 -1.94
N VAL A 199 -7.84 -22.83 -1.18
CA VAL A 199 -8.80 -23.80 -1.70
C VAL A 199 -10.20 -23.39 -1.27
N THR A 200 -11.11 -23.31 -2.21
CA THR A 200 -12.54 -23.21 -1.95
C THR A 200 -13.24 -24.48 -2.33
N ASN A 201 -14.12 -24.98 -1.47
CA ASN A 201 -14.85 -26.21 -1.69
C ASN A 201 -16.31 -26.06 -1.29
N LYS A 202 -17.17 -26.89 -1.89
CA LYS A 202 -18.46 -27.19 -1.32
C LYS A 202 -18.22 -28.18 -0.18
N ASP A 203 -18.86 -27.96 0.97
CA ASP A 203 -18.73 -28.84 2.14
C ASP A 203 -19.28 -30.23 1.80
N VAL A 204 -18.38 -31.08 1.28
CA VAL A 204 -18.66 -32.48 0.94
C VAL A 204 -17.58 -33.37 1.55
N PRO A 205 -17.94 -34.54 2.07
CA PRO A 205 -16.99 -35.50 2.62
C PRO A 205 -15.90 -35.89 1.59
N GLY A 206 -14.66 -36.01 2.04
CA GLY A 206 -13.55 -36.57 1.27
C GLY A 206 -12.56 -35.56 0.66
N LEU A 207 -12.82 -34.24 0.72
CA LEU A 207 -11.90 -33.25 0.16
C LEU A 207 -10.51 -33.29 0.79
N ILE A 208 -10.45 -33.31 2.13
CA ILE A 208 -9.16 -33.31 2.87
C ILE A 208 -8.35 -34.54 2.52
N LEU A 209 -8.99 -35.71 2.44
CA LEU A 209 -8.36 -36.94 2.00
C LEU A 209 -7.80 -36.85 0.59
N SER A 210 -8.57 -36.24 -0.34
CA SER A 210 -8.11 -36.03 -1.72
C SER A 210 -6.91 -35.10 -1.78
N LEU A 211 -6.89 -34.02 -1.00
CA LEU A 211 -5.76 -33.09 -0.93
C LEU A 211 -4.50 -33.77 -0.36
N ILE A 212 -4.63 -34.60 0.68
CA ILE A 212 -3.52 -35.37 1.24
C ILE A 212 -2.96 -36.29 0.16
N HIS A 213 -3.80 -37.02 -0.57
CA HIS A 213 -3.34 -37.93 -1.62
C HIS A 213 -2.68 -37.23 -2.82
N ILE A 214 -3.08 -36.00 -3.11
CA ILE A 214 -2.46 -35.19 -4.17
C ILE A 214 -1.13 -34.60 -3.71
N SER A 215 -1.02 -34.19 -2.45
CA SER A 215 0.17 -33.54 -1.89
C SER A 215 1.24 -34.51 -1.42
N GLU A 216 0.89 -35.77 -1.09
CA GLU A 216 1.84 -36.80 -0.79
C GLU A 216 2.11 -37.66 -2.04
N PRO A 217 3.24 -37.43 -2.76
CA PRO A 217 3.61 -38.35 -3.83
C PRO A 217 3.80 -39.72 -3.22
N THR A 218 2.96 -40.66 -3.63
CA THR A 218 3.13 -42.09 -3.28
C THR A 218 4.54 -42.46 -3.69
N ARG A 219 5.43 -42.67 -2.72
CA ARG A 219 6.68 -43.41 -2.99
C ARG A 219 6.25 -44.80 -3.39
N LEU A 220 6.19 -45.06 -4.68
CA LEU A 220 6.23 -46.40 -5.22
C LEU A 220 7.59 -46.98 -4.80
N LEU A 221 7.57 -47.86 -3.86
CA LEU A 221 8.68 -48.73 -3.52
C LEU A 221 9.00 -49.67 -4.69
#